data_4d2c69d70eb4e48f3558bd76108d8d4f
#
_entry.id   4d2c69d70eb4e48f3558bd76108d8d4f
#
_cell.length_a   1.000
_cell.length_b   1.000
_cell.length_c   1.000
_cell.angle_alpha   90.00
_cell.angle_beta   90.00
_cell.angle_gamma   90.00
#
_symmetry.space_group_name_H-M   'P 1'
#
loop_
_entity.id
_entity.type
_entity.pdbx_description
1 polymer ?
#
loop_
_entity_poly.entity_id
_entity_poly.type
_entity_poly.pdbx_seq_one_letter_code
_entity_poly.pdbx_strand_id
1 'polypeptide(L)'
;MDGGDGSEGITAAIQNLKPEEVRTMELGTKWDVLNEKLNLTAAIFRTEKTNTRATADDGTTKNIGETRVDGFELGVNGNITEKWALSAGYTYLDSELVDDGTGLNDGKQVQNVAKNSATLWTTYQVMPQLTLGAGAIAMDKVYGNAANTKWVPGYVRYDAMARYNVNKNVDLQLNVNNLADTRYFTKAYSSHYATEAEGRSAVLSLNFKY
;
A
#
# COMPACT_ATOMS: atom_id res chain seq x y z
N MET A 1 -19.99 19.87 21.52
CA MET A 1 -19.61 18.50 21.13
C MET A 1 -20.86 17.85 20.59
N ASP A 2 -21.09 18.02 19.32
CA ASP A 2 -22.25 17.41 18.68
C ASP A 2 -21.75 16.08 18.10
N GLY A 3 -22.10 14.99 18.78
CA GLY A 3 -21.83 13.66 18.32
C GLY A 3 -22.71 13.38 17.12
N GLY A 4 -22.11 13.45 15.92
CA GLY A 4 -22.75 13.00 14.72
C GLY A 4 -23.18 11.56 14.89
N ASP A 5 -24.47 11.37 15.10
CA ASP A 5 -25.18 10.11 15.00
C ASP A 5 -24.86 9.47 13.65
N GLY A 6 -24.19 8.35 13.68
CA GLY A 6 -23.78 7.59 12.49
C GLY A 6 -24.93 6.92 11.72
N SER A 7 -26.15 7.38 11.89
CA SER A 7 -27.31 7.03 11.08
C SER A 7 -27.46 8.03 9.92
N GLU A 8 -26.51 8.01 8.96
CA GLU A 8 -26.84 8.48 7.63
C GLU A 8 -27.86 7.51 7.05
N GLY A 9 -29.11 7.74 7.42
CA GLY A 9 -30.25 7.00 6.88
C GLY A 9 -30.22 7.07 5.37
N ILE A 10 -30.51 5.95 4.71
CA ILE A 10 -30.65 5.87 3.25
C ILE A 10 -31.65 6.98 2.85
N THR A 11 -31.13 8.07 2.29
CA THR A 11 -31.98 9.15 1.79
C THR A 11 -32.69 8.69 0.51
N ALA A 12 -33.85 9.23 0.20
CA ALA A 12 -34.57 8.92 -1.03
C ALA A 12 -33.68 9.09 -2.30
N ALA A 13 -32.69 9.99 -2.23
CA ALA A 13 -31.73 10.24 -3.30
C ALA A 13 -30.79 9.07 -3.57
N ILE A 14 -30.50 8.23 -2.55
CA ILE A 14 -29.55 7.12 -2.70
C ILE A 14 -30.22 5.74 -2.74
N GLN A 15 -31.53 5.64 -2.51
CA GLN A 15 -32.28 4.36 -2.53
C GLN A 15 -32.25 3.66 -3.88
N ASN A 16 -32.14 4.41 -4.97
CA ASN A 16 -32.18 3.90 -6.35
C ASN A 16 -30.81 3.86 -7.02
N LEU A 17 -29.71 4.10 -6.26
CA LEU A 17 -28.37 4.00 -6.82
C LEU A 17 -28.05 2.54 -7.14
N LYS A 18 -27.46 2.30 -8.32
CA LYS A 18 -26.94 0.99 -8.70
C LYS A 18 -25.73 0.63 -7.82
N PRO A 19 -25.43 -0.65 -7.60
CA PRO A 19 -24.17 -1.07 -7.02
C PRO A 19 -22.98 -0.56 -7.85
N GLU A 20 -21.89 -0.21 -7.18
CA GLU A 20 -20.61 -0.02 -7.84
C GLU A 20 -20.15 -1.36 -8.42
N GLU A 21 -19.64 -1.34 -9.64
CA GLU A 21 -19.13 -2.52 -10.32
C GLU A 21 -17.61 -2.40 -10.50
N VAL A 22 -16.88 -3.47 -10.18
CA VAL A 22 -15.43 -3.54 -10.37
C VAL A 22 -15.12 -4.69 -11.31
N ARG A 23 -14.39 -4.40 -12.38
CA ARG A 23 -13.89 -5.39 -13.32
C ARG A 23 -12.37 -5.33 -13.34
N THR A 24 -11.71 -6.47 -13.10
CA THR A 24 -10.26 -6.60 -13.23
C THR A 24 -9.92 -7.63 -14.28
N MET A 25 -8.96 -7.29 -15.13
CA MET A 25 -8.29 -8.20 -16.06
C MET A 25 -6.81 -8.22 -15.71
N GLU A 26 -6.26 -9.41 -15.56
CA GLU A 26 -4.86 -9.60 -15.18
C GLU A 26 -4.23 -10.69 -16.03
N LEU A 27 -2.98 -10.47 -16.41
CA LEU A 27 -2.09 -11.48 -16.98
C LEU A 27 -0.82 -11.52 -16.13
N GLY A 28 -0.59 -12.65 -15.49
CA GLY A 28 0.55 -12.85 -14.61
C GLY A 28 1.37 -14.07 -14.93
N THR A 29 2.57 -14.11 -14.41
CA THR A 29 3.49 -15.24 -14.52
C THR A 29 4.25 -15.43 -13.21
N LYS A 30 4.65 -16.67 -12.97
CA LYS A 30 5.36 -17.08 -11.78
C LYS A 30 6.48 -18.05 -12.16
N TRP A 31 7.67 -17.82 -11.61
CA TRP A 31 8.82 -18.69 -11.80
C TRP A 31 9.43 -19.07 -10.47
N ASP A 32 9.69 -20.36 -10.31
CA ASP A 32 10.47 -20.89 -9.22
C ASP A 32 11.89 -21.14 -9.72
N VAL A 33 12.86 -20.43 -9.12
CA VAL A 33 14.27 -20.48 -9.50
C VAL A 33 15.13 -20.94 -8.33
N LEU A 34 16.43 -21.17 -8.53
CA LEU A 34 17.36 -21.63 -7.49
C LEU A 34 16.89 -22.94 -6.82
N ASN A 35 16.44 -23.93 -7.63
CA ASN A 35 15.84 -25.17 -7.15
C ASN A 35 14.65 -24.94 -6.21
N GLU A 36 13.69 -24.11 -6.67
CA GLU A 36 12.45 -23.75 -5.97
C GLU A 36 12.66 -22.96 -4.66
N LYS A 37 13.87 -22.47 -4.41
CA LYS A 37 14.17 -21.67 -3.21
C LYS A 37 13.79 -20.21 -3.35
N LEU A 38 13.66 -19.70 -4.57
CA LEU A 38 13.31 -18.31 -4.85
C LEU A 38 12.17 -18.25 -5.87
N ASN A 39 11.11 -17.59 -5.50
CA ASN A 39 9.93 -17.34 -6.33
C ASN A 39 9.97 -15.92 -6.90
N LEU A 40 9.76 -15.80 -8.21
CA LEU A 40 9.62 -14.55 -8.94
C LEU A 40 8.20 -14.47 -9.49
N THR A 41 7.58 -13.32 -9.37
CA THR A 41 6.24 -13.04 -9.93
C THR A 41 6.27 -11.77 -10.75
N ALA A 42 5.48 -11.74 -11.81
CA ALA A 42 5.20 -10.53 -12.57
C ALA A 42 3.76 -10.58 -13.07
N ALA A 43 3.07 -9.45 -12.99
CA ALA A 43 1.72 -9.30 -13.51
C ALA A 43 1.53 -7.93 -14.15
N ILE A 44 0.66 -7.86 -15.16
CA ILE A 44 0.09 -6.63 -15.70
C ILE A 44 -1.42 -6.72 -15.53
N PHE A 45 -2.05 -5.62 -15.20
CA PHE A 45 -3.48 -5.62 -14.96
C PHE A 45 -4.15 -4.29 -15.32
N ARG A 46 -5.45 -4.38 -15.55
CA ARG A 46 -6.37 -3.25 -15.64
C ARG A 46 -7.55 -3.48 -14.71
N THR A 47 -7.85 -2.50 -13.88
CA THR A 47 -9.05 -2.46 -13.05
C THR A 47 -9.89 -1.26 -13.43
N GLU A 48 -11.15 -1.49 -13.75
CA GLU A 48 -12.15 -0.48 -14.04
C GLU A 48 -13.21 -0.55 -12.94
N LYS A 49 -13.59 0.60 -12.41
CA LYS A 49 -14.67 0.75 -11.44
C LYS A 49 -15.68 1.72 -12.00
N THR A 50 -16.90 1.24 -12.19
CA THR A 50 -18.02 2.00 -12.74
C THR A 50 -19.15 2.17 -11.73
N ASN A 51 -20.12 3.01 -12.05
CA ASN A 51 -21.21 3.36 -11.14
C ASN A 51 -20.72 3.95 -9.80
N THR A 52 -19.55 4.59 -9.78
CA THR A 52 -19.10 5.26 -8.56
C THR A 52 -20.01 6.45 -8.25
N ARG A 53 -20.16 6.73 -6.97
CA ARG A 53 -20.96 7.88 -6.55
C ARG A 53 -20.21 9.16 -6.87
N ALA A 54 -20.84 10.02 -7.64
CA ALA A 54 -20.33 11.35 -7.97
C ALA A 54 -21.45 12.38 -7.81
N THR A 55 -21.07 13.62 -7.54
CA THR A 55 -22.01 14.74 -7.49
C THR A 55 -22.15 15.32 -8.89
N ALA A 56 -23.32 15.22 -9.47
CA ALA A 56 -23.63 15.80 -10.79
C ALA A 56 -23.74 17.34 -10.69
N ASP A 57 -23.72 18.02 -11.84
CA ASP A 57 -23.80 19.49 -11.95
C ASP A 57 -25.04 20.10 -11.27
N ASP A 58 -26.10 19.32 -11.17
CA ASP A 58 -27.34 19.71 -10.47
C ASP A 58 -27.27 19.54 -8.94
N GLY A 59 -26.10 19.15 -8.42
CA GLY A 59 -25.86 18.93 -7.00
C GLY A 59 -26.40 17.59 -6.46
N THR A 60 -26.99 16.75 -7.29
CA THR A 60 -27.51 15.44 -6.89
C THR A 60 -26.42 14.37 -6.92
N THR A 61 -26.50 13.37 -6.02
CA THR A 61 -25.62 12.20 -6.08
C THR A 61 -26.14 11.20 -7.09
N LYS A 62 -25.30 10.83 -8.05
CA LYS A 62 -25.60 9.85 -9.11
C LYS A 62 -24.52 8.79 -9.22
N ASN A 63 -24.84 7.65 -9.84
CA ASN A 63 -23.86 6.61 -10.20
C ASN A 63 -23.34 6.88 -11.62
N ILE A 64 -22.49 7.86 -11.76
CA ILE A 64 -21.96 8.30 -13.05
C ILE A 64 -20.43 8.32 -13.09
N GLY A 65 -19.79 8.09 -11.94
CA GLY A 65 -18.34 8.11 -11.87
C GLY A 65 -17.71 6.83 -12.42
N GLU A 66 -16.56 6.99 -13.06
CA GLU A 66 -15.73 5.91 -13.54
C GLU A 66 -14.27 6.16 -13.19
N THR A 67 -13.58 5.11 -12.71
CA THR A 67 -12.14 5.14 -12.48
C THR A 67 -11.48 3.96 -13.15
N ARG A 68 -10.24 4.17 -13.62
CA ARG A 68 -9.41 3.15 -14.22
C ARG A 68 -8.05 3.13 -13.57
N VAL A 69 -7.50 1.93 -13.36
CA VAL A 69 -6.12 1.73 -12.91
C VAL A 69 -5.47 0.71 -13.82
N ASP A 70 -4.46 1.14 -14.56
CA ASP A 70 -3.54 0.29 -15.30
C ASP A 70 -2.27 0.10 -14.47
N GLY A 71 -1.76 -1.12 -14.37
CA GLY A 71 -0.60 -1.35 -13.54
C GLY A 71 0.20 -2.56 -13.91
N PHE A 72 1.39 -2.62 -13.33
CA PHE A 72 2.17 -3.84 -13.28
C PHE A 72 2.80 -4.04 -11.92
N GLU A 73 3.02 -5.30 -11.58
CA GLU A 73 3.61 -5.74 -10.32
C GLU A 73 4.76 -6.71 -10.57
N LEU A 74 5.80 -6.56 -9.77
CA LEU A 74 6.93 -7.46 -9.71
C LEU A 74 7.12 -7.91 -8.26
N GLY A 75 7.39 -9.20 -8.07
CA GLY A 75 7.64 -9.76 -6.76
C GLY A 75 8.81 -10.73 -6.78
N VAL A 76 9.54 -10.75 -5.68
CA VAL A 76 10.54 -11.77 -5.39
C VAL A 76 10.44 -12.19 -3.93
N ASN A 77 10.42 -13.48 -3.67
CA ASN A 77 10.34 -14.01 -2.30
C ASN A 77 11.03 -15.38 -2.19
N GLY A 78 11.87 -15.53 -1.19
CA GLY A 78 12.53 -16.80 -0.90
C GLY A 78 13.97 -16.66 -0.44
N ASN A 79 14.75 -17.71 -0.69
CA ASN A 79 16.14 -17.80 -0.25
C ASN A 79 17.10 -17.75 -1.43
N ILE A 80 18.03 -16.78 -1.42
CA ILE A 80 19.13 -16.71 -2.39
C ILE A 80 20.17 -17.75 -2.06
N THR A 81 20.45 -17.94 -0.76
CA THR A 81 21.30 -19.00 -0.21
C THR A 81 20.65 -19.57 1.05
N GLU A 82 21.25 -20.60 1.66
CA GLU A 82 20.77 -21.12 2.95
C GLU A 82 20.78 -20.10 4.10
N LYS A 83 21.59 -19.05 3.97
CA LYS A 83 21.77 -18.01 4.99
C LYS A 83 21.12 -16.68 4.59
N TRP A 84 20.73 -16.51 3.36
CA TRP A 84 20.26 -15.22 2.81
C TRP A 84 18.86 -15.35 2.24
N ALA A 85 17.90 -14.70 2.88
CA ALA A 85 16.52 -14.60 2.43
C ALA A 85 16.21 -13.18 1.92
N LEU A 86 15.33 -13.10 0.92
CA LEU A 86 14.89 -11.87 0.28
C LEU A 86 13.39 -11.90 0.07
N SER A 87 12.72 -10.80 0.38
CA SER A 87 11.34 -10.51 0.00
C SER A 87 11.29 -9.08 -0.53
N ALA A 88 10.87 -8.91 -1.78
CA ALA A 88 10.71 -7.58 -2.35
C ALA A 88 9.50 -7.54 -3.29
N GLY A 89 8.90 -6.37 -3.39
CA GLY A 89 7.79 -6.09 -4.29
C GLY A 89 7.93 -4.69 -4.88
N TYR A 90 7.50 -4.56 -6.11
CA TYR A 90 7.38 -3.27 -6.78
C TYR A 90 6.04 -3.23 -7.52
N THR A 91 5.33 -2.12 -7.37
CA THR A 91 4.05 -1.88 -8.05
C THR A 91 4.09 -0.51 -8.72
N TYR A 92 3.70 -0.49 -9.98
CA TYR A 92 3.44 0.72 -10.75
C TYR A 92 1.94 0.80 -11.05
N LEU A 93 1.33 1.95 -10.78
CA LEU A 93 -0.09 2.21 -11.00
C LEU A 93 -0.26 3.51 -11.79
N ASP A 94 -0.90 3.42 -12.95
CA ASP A 94 -1.40 4.58 -13.67
C ASP A 94 -2.91 4.65 -13.46
N SER A 95 -3.32 5.50 -12.54
CA SER A 95 -4.72 5.63 -12.13
C SER A 95 -5.34 6.90 -12.69
N GLU A 96 -6.58 6.80 -13.14
CA GLU A 96 -7.31 7.89 -13.80
C GLU A 96 -8.76 7.95 -13.34
N LEU A 97 -9.22 9.15 -13.06
CA LEU A 97 -10.64 9.47 -13.03
C LEU A 97 -11.10 9.60 -14.48
N VAL A 98 -11.81 8.59 -15.00
CA VAL A 98 -12.29 8.60 -16.40
C VAL A 98 -13.49 9.52 -16.53
N ASP A 99 -14.36 9.49 -15.53
CA ASP A 99 -15.54 10.36 -15.43
C ASP A 99 -15.78 10.68 -13.94
N ASP A 100 -15.77 11.94 -13.56
CA ASP A 100 -16.08 12.39 -12.19
C ASP A 100 -17.54 12.92 -12.08
N GLY A 101 -18.31 12.81 -13.14
CA GLY A 101 -19.68 13.28 -13.22
C GLY A 101 -19.85 14.77 -13.49
N THR A 102 -18.76 15.54 -13.51
CA THR A 102 -18.76 16.98 -13.81
C THR A 102 -17.82 17.35 -14.97
N GLY A 103 -16.94 16.43 -15.36
CA GLY A 103 -15.91 16.66 -16.37
C GLY A 103 -14.74 17.53 -15.89
N LEU A 104 -14.79 18.07 -14.65
CA LEU A 104 -13.76 19.00 -14.13
C LEU A 104 -12.46 18.31 -13.74
N ASN A 105 -12.55 17.06 -13.31
CA ASN A 105 -11.42 16.28 -12.83
C ASN A 105 -11.09 15.08 -13.70
N ASP A 106 -11.71 14.96 -14.87
CA ASP A 106 -11.42 13.89 -15.81
C ASP A 106 -9.94 13.89 -16.22
N GLY A 107 -9.35 12.71 -16.33
CA GLY A 107 -7.93 12.53 -16.59
C GLY A 107 -7.01 12.75 -15.38
N LYS A 108 -7.57 13.09 -14.20
CA LYS A 108 -6.78 13.26 -12.97
C LYS A 108 -6.48 11.91 -12.30
N GLN A 109 -5.41 11.89 -11.55
CA GLN A 109 -5.04 10.70 -10.76
C GLN A 109 -6.05 10.46 -9.63
N VAL A 110 -6.36 9.19 -9.39
CA VAL A 110 -7.23 8.79 -8.27
C VAL A 110 -6.56 9.11 -6.93
N GLN A 111 -7.37 9.54 -5.97
CA GLN A 111 -6.92 9.94 -4.63
C GLN A 111 -6.27 8.76 -3.90
N ASN A 112 -5.20 9.05 -3.16
CA ASN A 112 -4.45 8.09 -2.33
C ASN A 112 -3.91 6.87 -3.09
N VAL A 113 -3.74 6.98 -4.40
CA VAL A 113 -3.04 6.00 -5.24
C VAL A 113 -1.65 6.53 -5.54
N ALA A 114 -0.63 5.86 -5.04
CA ALA A 114 0.75 6.18 -5.37
C ALA A 114 1.09 5.61 -6.75
N LYS A 115 1.81 6.37 -7.58
CA LYS A 115 2.22 5.92 -8.91
C LYS A 115 3.26 4.79 -8.83
N ASN A 116 4.23 4.92 -7.93
CA ASN A 116 5.23 3.90 -7.66
C ASN A 116 5.23 3.55 -6.17
N SER A 117 5.28 2.27 -5.87
CA SER A 117 5.53 1.76 -4.52
C SER A 117 6.49 0.58 -4.58
N ALA A 118 7.36 0.48 -3.58
CA ALA A 118 8.32 -0.61 -3.47
C ALA A 118 8.50 -1.02 -2.02
N THR A 119 8.69 -2.31 -1.80
CA THR A 119 9.06 -2.89 -0.52
C THR A 119 10.25 -3.80 -0.71
N LEU A 120 11.18 -3.77 0.24
CA LEU A 120 12.32 -4.64 0.30
C LEU A 120 12.51 -5.09 1.74
N TRP A 121 12.66 -6.36 1.95
CA TRP A 121 13.12 -6.95 3.21
C TRP A 121 14.13 -8.04 2.92
N THR A 122 15.26 -8.00 3.61
CA THR A 122 16.28 -9.03 3.49
C THR A 122 16.81 -9.44 4.85
N THR A 123 17.13 -10.70 5.01
CA THR A 123 17.75 -11.23 6.23
C THR A 123 18.97 -12.06 5.88
N TYR A 124 20.01 -11.92 6.69
CA TYR A 124 21.24 -12.68 6.55
C TYR A 124 21.68 -13.28 7.87
N GLN A 125 21.90 -14.60 7.90
CA GLN A 125 22.45 -15.30 9.05
C GLN A 125 23.97 -15.11 9.09
N VAL A 126 24.40 -14.13 9.89
CA VAL A 126 25.83 -13.75 10.02
C VAL A 126 26.63 -14.84 10.73
N MET A 127 26.01 -15.45 11.75
CA MET A 127 26.56 -16.60 12.47
C MET A 127 25.41 -17.52 12.93
N PRO A 128 25.66 -18.75 13.38
CA PRO A 128 24.58 -19.69 13.71
C PRO A 128 23.53 -19.15 14.68
N GLN A 129 23.92 -18.25 15.58
CA GLN A 129 23.03 -17.66 16.58
C GLN A 129 22.47 -16.31 16.16
N LEU A 130 23.09 -15.58 15.18
CA LEU A 130 22.74 -14.21 14.86
C LEU A 130 22.24 -14.07 13.41
N THR A 131 21.02 -13.57 13.27
CA THR A 131 20.45 -13.13 12.00
C THR A 131 20.21 -11.62 12.06
N LEU A 132 20.70 -10.91 11.06
CA LEU A 132 20.41 -9.50 10.85
C LEU A 132 19.41 -9.36 9.71
N GLY A 133 18.54 -8.34 9.81
CA GLY A 133 17.58 -7.98 8.78
C GLY A 133 17.62 -6.49 8.52
N ALA A 134 17.37 -6.13 7.27
CA ALA A 134 17.19 -4.75 6.86
C ALA A 134 16.10 -4.66 5.79
N GLY A 135 15.40 -3.55 5.78
CA GLY A 135 14.34 -3.31 4.81
C GLY A 135 14.16 -1.85 4.45
N ALA A 136 13.44 -1.65 3.37
CA ALA A 136 13.02 -0.33 2.92
C ALA A 136 11.59 -0.38 2.38
N ILE A 137 10.83 0.67 2.63
CA ILE A 137 9.52 0.92 2.02
C ILE A 137 9.60 2.26 1.34
N ALA A 138 9.30 2.30 0.04
CA ALA A 138 9.24 3.51 -0.75
C ALA A 138 7.85 3.69 -1.32
N MET A 139 7.35 4.92 -1.34
CA MET A 139 6.07 5.28 -1.92
C MET A 139 6.17 6.67 -2.53
N ASP A 140 5.62 6.84 -3.72
CA ASP A 140 5.47 8.15 -4.35
C ASP A 140 4.44 9.01 -3.63
N LYS A 141 4.40 10.31 -3.98
CA LYS A 141 3.37 11.23 -3.52
C LYS A 141 1.97 10.71 -3.84
N VAL A 142 1.02 11.03 -2.98
CA VAL A 142 -0.40 10.76 -3.23
C VAL A 142 -1.22 12.04 -3.12
N TYR A 143 -2.25 12.13 -3.95
CA TYR A 143 -3.20 13.24 -3.92
C TYR A 143 -4.34 12.97 -2.93
N GLY A 144 -4.78 13.99 -2.23
CA GLY A 144 -5.89 13.94 -1.27
C GLY A 144 -7.23 14.39 -1.84
N ASN A 145 -7.25 14.92 -3.06
CA ASN A 145 -8.48 15.39 -3.70
C ASN A 145 -8.51 15.08 -5.21
N ALA A 146 -9.71 15.00 -5.78
CA ALA A 146 -9.94 14.67 -7.19
C ALA A 146 -9.22 15.65 -8.14
N ALA A 147 -9.19 16.94 -7.82
CA ALA A 147 -8.52 17.97 -8.61
C ALA A 147 -6.98 17.88 -8.60
N ASN A 148 -6.40 16.99 -7.83
CA ASN A 148 -4.95 16.80 -7.64
C ASN A 148 -4.19 18.07 -7.18
N THR A 149 -4.87 18.97 -6.46
CA THR A 149 -4.30 20.21 -5.92
C THR A 149 -3.77 20.08 -4.50
N LYS A 150 -4.17 19.04 -3.78
CA LYS A 150 -3.70 18.69 -2.43
C LYS A 150 -2.98 17.36 -2.47
N TRP A 151 -1.83 17.28 -1.83
CA TRP A 151 -1.00 16.08 -1.86
C TRP A 151 -0.10 15.98 -0.63
N VAL A 152 0.35 14.78 -0.33
CA VAL A 152 1.43 14.51 0.62
C VAL A 152 2.64 13.96 -0.14
N PRO A 153 3.88 14.30 0.29
CA PRO A 153 5.09 13.85 -0.40
C PRO A 153 5.24 12.34 -0.32
N GLY A 154 5.93 11.78 -1.30
CA GLY A 154 6.46 10.44 -1.23
C GLY A 154 7.54 10.32 -0.15
N TYR A 155 7.87 9.09 0.21
CA TYR A 155 8.84 8.82 1.26
C TYR A 155 9.63 7.53 0.99
N VAL A 156 10.75 7.42 1.70
CA VAL A 156 11.48 6.16 1.89
C VAL A 156 11.67 5.97 3.38
N ARG A 157 11.24 4.84 3.90
CA ARG A 157 11.44 4.39 5.28
C ARG A 157 12.39 3.20 5.30
N TYR A 158 13.31 3.19 6.24
CA TYR A 158 14.23 2.09 6.48
C TYR A 158 13.94 1.42 7.81
N ASP A 159 13.98 0.10 7.82
CA ASP A 159 13.77 -0.72 9.02
C ASP A 159 14.95 -1.68 9.20
N ALA A 160 15.22 -2.07 10.44
CA ALA A 160 16.27 -3.02 10.76
C ALA A 160 15.82 -4.04 11.82
N MET A 161 16.42 -5.20 11.81
CA MET A 161 16.17 -6.27 12.77
C MET A 161 17.46 -7.00 13.15
N ALA A 162 17.57 -7.37 14.42
CA ALA A 162 18.57 -8.32 14.89
C ALA A 162 17.87 -9.42 15.71
N ARG A 163 18.09 -10.67 15.35
CA ARG A 163 17.59 -11.84 16.07
C ARG A 163 18.76 -12.68 16.57
N TYR A 164 18.77 -12.95 17.88
CA TYR A 164 19.78 -13.76 18.53
C TYR A 164 19.14 -14.99 19.18
N ASN A 165 19.53 -16.17 18.73
CA ASN A 165 19.13 -17.44 19.32
C ASN A 165 20.01 -17.71 20.54
N VAL A 166 19.49 -17.51 21.76
CA VAL A 166 20.19 -17.76 23.02
C VAL A 166 20.47 -19.26 23.20
N ASN A 167 19.46 -20.07 22.88
CA ASN A 167 19.51 -21.52 22.82
C ASN A 167 18.40 -22.06 21.92
N LYS A 168 18.20 -23.39 21.88
CA LYS A 168 17.17 -24.03 21.03
C LYS A 168 15.73 -23.64 21.38
N ASN A 169 15.50 -23.15 22.59
CA ASN A 169 14.17 -22.83 23.11
C ASN A 169 13.92 -21.33 23.27
N VAL A 170 14.96 -20.48 23.20
CA VAL A 170 14.86 -19.06 23.51
C VAL A 170 15.55 -18.24 22.44
N ASP A 171 14.84 -17.27 21.89
CA ASP A 171 15.41 -16.24 21.04
C ASP A 171 14.96 -14.83 21.45
N LEU A 172 15.86 -13.88 21.24
CA LEU A 172 15.63 -12.44 21.39
C LEU A 172 15.58 -11.80 19.99
N GLN A 173 14.62 -10.94 19.77
CA GLN A 173 14.53 -10.18 18.51
C GLN A 173 14.30 -8.70 18.80
N LEU A 174 15.20 -7.87 18.31
CA LEU A 174 15.05 -6.41 18.27
C LEU A 174 14.64 -5.98 16.87
N ASN A 175 13.52 -5.26 16.77
CA ASN A 175 13.09 -4.58 15.55
C ASN A 175 13.20 -3.07 15.78
N VAL A 176 13.78 -2.35 14.83
CA VAL A 176 13.82 -0.89 14.79
C VAL A 176 13.13 -0.45 13.52
N ASN A 177 11.98 0.18 13.68
CA ASN A 177 11.20 0.72 12.57
C ASN A 177 11.55 2.19 12.36
N ASN A 178 11.50 2.63 11.11
CA ASN A 178 11.83 4.00 10.73
C ASN A 178 13.21 4.45 11.27
N LEU A 179 14.24 3.69 10.92
CA LEU A 179 15.61 3.85 11.44
C LEU A 179 16.15 5.28 11.25
N ALA A 180 15.79 5.93 10.15
CA ALA A 180 16.21 7.30 9.84
C ALA A 180 15.35 8.38 10.53
N ASP A 181 14.30 7.99 11.27
CA ASP A 181 13.32 8.90 11.89
C ASP A 181 12.69 9.87 10.85
N THR A 182 12.41 9.34 9.67
CA THR A 182 11.81 10.11 8.59
C THR A 182 10.37 10.48 8.96
N ARG A 183 10.02 11.75 8.89
CA ARG A 183 8.64 12.22 9.01
C ARG A 183 7.92 11.99 7.69
N TYR A 184 6.85 11.22 7.68
CA TYR A 184 6.09 10.92 6.47
C TYR A 184 4.59 10.76 6.76
N PHE A 185 3.80 10.77 5.68
CA PHE A 185 2.35 10.68 5.76
C PHE A 185 1.88 9.48 4.95
N THR A 186 0.95 8.72 5.52
CA THR A 186 0.41 7.51 4.89
C THR A 186 -0.84 7.77 4.06
N LYS A 187 -1.51 8.89 4.30
CA LYS A 187 -2.77 9.24 3.62
C LYS A 187 -2.98 10.74 3.57
N ALA A 188 -3.46 11.23 2.44
CA ALA A 188 -3.94 12.61 2.28
C ALA A 188 -5.48 12.66 2.29
N TYR A 189 -6.04 13.70 2.87
CA TYR A 189 -7.48 13.95 2.85
C TYR A 189 -7.81 15.22 2.06
N SER A 190 -9.03 15.30 1.57
CA SER A 190 -9.43 16.24 0.52
C SER A 190 -9.21 17.72 0.84
N SER A 191 -9.26 18.14 2.09
CA SER A 191 -9.29 19.57 2.38
C SER A 191 -8.29 20.06 3.40
N HIS A 192 -7.93 19.36 4.47
CA HIS A 192 -7.25 20.02 5.58
C HIS A 192 -6.40 19.15 6.51
N TYR A 193 -6.30 17.83 6.31
CA TYR A 193 -5.43 17.00 7.14
C TYR A 193 -4.84 15.81 6.40
N ALA A 194 -3.80 15.25 6.97
CA ALA A 194 -3.12 14.04 6.51
C ALA A 194 -2.85 13.12 7.70
N THR A 195 -2.78 11.82 7.47
CA THR A 195 -2.38 10.88 8.51
C THR A 195 -0.87 10.81 8.56
N GLU A 196 -0.28 11.35 9.62
CA GLU A 196 1.14 11.23 9.92
C GLU A 196 1.43 9.82 10.43
N ALA A 197 2.54 9.24 9.96
CA ALA A 197 3.02 7.94 10.42
C ALA A 197 3.82 8.08 11.72
N GLU A 198 4.00 6.95 12.40
CA GLU A 198 4.85 6.90 13.59
C GLU A 198 6.31 7.22 13.24
N GLY A 199 6.98 7.95 14.13
CA GLY A 199 8.42 8.16 14.09
C GLY A 199 9.20 6.87 14.36
N ARG A 200 10.50 6.99 14.61
CA ARG A 200 11.33 5.83 14.95
C ARG A 200 10.83 5.14 16.20
N SER A 201 10.65 3.83 16.11
CA SER A 201 10.25 2.97 17.22
C SER A 201 11.13 1.72 17.30
N ALA A 202 11.23 1.16 18.50
CA ALA A 202 11.96 -0.08 18.73
C ALA A 202 11.11 -1.05 19.57
N VAL A 203 11.11 -2.32 19.15
CA VAL A 203 10.41 -3.40 19.85
C VAL A 203 11.40 -4.53 20.13
N LEU A 204 11.56 -4.89 21.40
CA LEU A 204 12.31 -6.06 21.82
C LEU A 204 11.32 -7.18 22.18
N SER A 205 11.48 -8.32 21.53
CA SER A 205 10.69 -9.53 21.76
C SER A 205 11.54 -10.65 22.32
N LEU A 206 10.98 -11.37 23.28
CA LEU A 206 11.55 -12.60 23.83
C LEU A 206 10.62 -13.75 23.47
N ASN A 207 11.09 -14.71 22.70
CA ASN A 207 10.31 -15.85 22.24
C ASN A 207 10.76 -17.14 22.93
N PHE A 208 9.78 -17.91 23.39
CA PHE A 208 10.00 -19.23 24.01
C PHE A 208 9.33 -20.31 23.15
N LYS A 209 10.07 -21.39 22.89
CA LYS A 209 9.56 -22.60 22.21
C LYS A 209 9.60 -23.76 23.21
N TYR A 210 8.48 -24.43 23.38
CA TYR A 210 8.30 -25.61 24.23
C TYR A 210 8.65 -26.87 23.47
#